data_ba069ccfce627c261d3e7dc9e8f23116
#
_entry.id   ba069ccfce627c261d3e7dc9e8f23116
#
_cell.length_a   1.000
_cell.length_b   1.000
_cell.length_c   1.000
_cell.angle_alpha   90.00
_cell.angle_beta   90.00
_cell.angle_gamma   90.00
#
_symmetry.space_group_name_H-M   'P 1'
#
loop_
_entity.id
_entity.type
_entity.pdbx_description
1 polymer ?
#
loop_
_entity_poly.entity_id
_entity_poly.type
_entity_poly.pdbx_seq_one_letter_code
_entity_poly.pdbx_strand_id
1 'polypeptide(L)'
;MSIFNLTDEKMKETSSTFTAHEIYQQPATWRKTCAQLAACKDELQAFIDQVVKQDDFDIVLTGAGTSEFVGNSLFQALNPKYDFKVKSYASTDLVPSPENFLSLIHI
;
A
#
# COMPACT_ATOMS: atom_id res chain seq x y z
N MET A 1 -16.24 -25.21 9.20
CA MET A 1 -16.30 -24.51 7.89
C MET A 1 -15.12 -24.95 7.05
N SER A 2 -15.28 -25.21 5.77
CA SER A 2 -14.16 -25.62 4.93
C SER A 2 -13.68 -24.41 4.11
N ILE A 3 -12.43 -24.06 4.24
CA ILE A 3 -11.76 -22.98 3.49
C ILE A 3 -10.79 -23.63 2.50
N PHE A 4 -10.94 -23.36 1.22
CA PHE A 4 -10.15 -23.97 0.14
C PHE A 4 -10.19 -25.52 0.16
N ASN A 5 -11.35 -26.10 0.53
CA ASN A 5 -11.52 -27.54 0.73
C ASN A 5 -10.65 -28.16 1.85
N LEU A 6 -10.10 -27.33 2.75
CA LEU A 6 -9.38 -27.78 3.92
C LEU A 6 -10.30 -27.78 5.13
N THR A 7 -10.25 -28.85 5.94
CA THR A 7 -10.94 -28.89 7.25
C THR A 7 -10.13 -28.14 8.29
N ASP A 8 -10.78 -27.76 9.40
CA ASP A 8 -10.11 -27.06 10.50
C ASP A 8 -9.00 -27.91 11.11
N GLU A 9 -9.17 -29.24 11.17
CA GLU A 9 -8.13 -30.19 11.63
C GLU A 9 -6.92 -30.15 10.69
N LYS A 10 -7.18 -30.20 9.37
CA LYS A 10 -6.09 -30.18 8.37
C LYS A 10 -5.33 -28.87 8.38
N MET A 11 -6.00 -27.75 8.53
CA MET A 11 -5.37 -26.44 8.67
C MET A 11 -4.50 -26.34 9.93
N LYS A 12 -4.92 -26.95 11.04
CA LYS A 12 -4.12 -27.02 12.28
C LYS A 12 -2.89 -27.92 12.11
N GLU A 13 -3.05 -29.10 11.53
CA GLU A 13 -1.94 -30.02 11.25
C GLU A 13 -0.82 -29.36 10.40
N THR A 14 -1.20 -28.56 9.44
CA THR A 14 -0.28 -27.88 8.51
C THR A 14 0.14 -26.50 8.98
N SER A 15 -0.29 -26.04 10.16
CA SER A 15 -0.06 -24.69 10.69
C SER A 15 -0.51 -23.57 9.73
N SER A 16 -1.50 -23.85 8.88
CA SER A 16 -1.99 -22.93 7.84
C SER A 16 -3.25 -22.18 8.20
N THR A 17 -3.78 -22.35 9.40
CA THR A 17 -5.06 -21.77 9.83
C THR A 17 -5.14 -20.27 9.57
N PHE A 18 -4.17 -19.51 10.08
CA PHE A 18 -4.18 -18.05 9.92
C PHE A 18 -4.05 -17.63 8.46
N THR A 19 -3.10 -18.21 7.73
CA THR A 19 -2.86 -17.91 6.32
C THR A 19 -4.09 -18.19 5.46
N ALA A 20 -4.75 -19.33 5.66
CA ALA A 20 -5.97 -19.69 4.93
C ALA A 20 -7.11 -18.70 5.18
N HIS A 21 -7.31 -18.31 6.44
CA HIS A 21 -8.33 -17.33 6.80
C HIS A 21 -8.02 -15.93 6.23
N GLU A 22 -6.77 -15.48 6.32
CA GLU A 22 -6.36 -14.20 5.77
C GLU A 22 -6.57 -14.12 4.26
N ILE A 23 -6.20 -15.16 3.51
CA ILE A 23 -6.43 -15.21 2.06
C ILE A 23 -7.94 -15.25 1.76
N TYR A 24 -8.70 -16.06 2.48
CA TYR A 24 -10.14 -16.21 2.24
C TYR A 24 -10.93 -14.92 2.45
N GLN A 25 -10.53 -14.10 3.44
CA GLN A 25 -11.23 -12.83 3.73
C GLN A 25 -10.90 -11.69 2.75
N GLN A 26 -9.81 -11.77 1.97
CA GLN A 26 -9.33 -10.68 1.11
C GLN A 26 -10.41 -10.06 0.23
N PRO A 27 -11.23 -10.84 -0.52
CA PRO A 27 -12.25 -10.24 -1.39
C PRO A 27 -13.28 -9.39 -0.64
N ALA A 28 -13.64 -9.79 0.59
CA ALA A 28 -14.56 -9.03 1.43
C ALA A 28 -13.90 -7.75 1.96
N THR A 29 -12.64 -7.84 2.37
CA THR A 29 -11.83 -6.72 2.84
C THR A 29 -11.64 -5.69 1.71
N TRP A 30 -11.33 -6.12 0.50
CA TRP A 30 -11.16 -5.22 -0.65
C TRP A 30 -12.46 -4.46 -0.98
N ARG A 31 -13.61 -5.16 -0.98
CA ARG A 31 -14.90 -4.49 -1.18
C ARG A 31 -15.19 -3.44 -0.11
N LYS A 32 -14.88 -3.77 1.16
CA LYS A 32 -15.03 -2.82 2.27
C LYS A 32 -14.12 -1.61 2.10
N THR A 33 -12.87 -1.81 1.73
CA THR A 33 -11.91 -0.73 1.47
C THR A 33 -12.39 0.17 0.34
N CYS A 34 -12.86 -0.41 -0.78
CA CYS A 34 -13.40 0.37 -1.89
C CYS A 34 -14.62 1.21 -1.46
N ALA A 35 -15.51 0.64 -0.65
CA ALA A 35 -16.66 1.38 -0.12
C ALA A 35 -16.25 2.53 0.82
N GLN A 36 -15.26 2.31 1.66
CA GLN A 36 -14.71 3.34 2.55
C GLN A 36 -14.07 4.47 1.74
N LEU A 37 -13.25 4.15 0.75
CA LEU A 37 -12.63 5.14 -0.13
C LEU A 37 -13.67 5.94 -0.92
N ALA A 38 -14.72 5.28 -1.41
CA ALA A 38 -15.82 5.96 -2.09
C ALA A 38 -16.57 6.93 -1.18
N ALA A 39 -16.74 6.58 0.10
CA ALA A 39 -17.42 7.43 1.08
C ALA A 39 -16.63 8.69 1.46
N CYS A 40 -15.29 8.65 1.41
CA CYS A 40 -14.42 9.79 1.74
C CYS A 40 -13.70 10.37 0.49
N LYS A 41 -14.21 10.08 -0.69
CA LYS A 41 -13.56 10.44 -1.96
C LYS A 41 -13.27 11.94 -2.08
N ASP A 42 -14.25 12.78 -1.75
CA ASP A 42 -14.12 14.23 -1.92
C ASP A 42 -13.09 14.83 -0.95
N GLU A 43 -13.04 14.29 0.27
CA GLU A 43 -12.06 14.68 1.28
C GLU A 43 -10.64 14.27 0.87
N LEU A 44 -10.48 13.03 0.39
CA LEU A 44 -9.21 12.54 -0.14
C LEU A 44 -8.75 13.33 -1.37
N GLN A 45 -9.68 13.64 -2.29
CA GLN A 45 -9.37 14.43 -3.48
C GLN A 45 -8.90 15.83 -3.11
N ALA A 46 -9.60 16.49 -2.16
CA ALA A 46 -9.21 17.81 -1.69
C ALA A 46 -7.81 17.82 -1.05
N PHE A 47 -7.48 16.78 -0.26
CA PHE A 47 -6.15 16.63 0.33
C PHE A 47 -5.07 16.45 -0.76
N ILE A 48 -5.29 15.55 -1.71
CA ILE A 48 -4.33 15.30 -2.81
C ILE A 48 -4.14 16.57 -3.63
N ASP A 49 -5.22 17.26 -4.01
CA ASP A 49 -5.16 18.50 -4.77
C ASP A 49 -4.38 19.60 -4.05
N GLN A 50 -4.49 19.65 -2.73
CA GLN A 50 -3.73 20.60 -1.93
C GLN A 50 -2.21 20.30 -1.97
N VAL A 51 -1.84 19.02 -1.93
CA VAL A 51 -0.43 18.60 -1.97
C VAL A 51 0.17 18.82 -3.35
N VAL A 52 -0.50 18.36 -4.41
CA VAL A 52 0.03 18.41 -5.78
C VAL A 52 0.02 19.81 -6.41
N LYS A 53 -0.65 20.79 -5.80
CA LYS A 53 -0.56 22.20 -6.18
C LYS A 53 0.72 22.90 -5.73
N GLN A 54 1.47 22.27 -4.83
CA GLN A 54 2.78 22.79 -4.43
C GLN A 54 3.79 22.53 -5.55
N ASP A 55 4.69 23.46 -5.79
CA ASP A 55 5.71 23.30 -6.83
C ASP A 55 6.76 22.25 -6.43
N ASP A 56 6.96 22.06 -5.16
CA ASP A 56 7.94 21.14 -4.60
C ASP A 56 7.26 20.08 -3.71
N PHE A 57 6.97 18.92 -4.28
CA PHE A 57 6.47 17.75 -3.57
C PHE A 57 7.04 16.47 -4.17
N ASP A 58 7.19 15.46 -3.34
CA ASP A 58 7.46 14.08 -3.73
C ASP A 58 6.36 13.17 -3.19
N ILE A 59 5.94 12.19 -3.98
CA ILE A 59 5.09 11.09 -3.53
C ILE A 59 6.01 9.88 -3.30
N VAL A 60 6.11 9.44 -2.07
CA VAL A 60 6.93 8.28 -1.70
C VAL A 60 6.03 7.12 -1.32
N LEU A 61 6.12 6.05 -2.12
CA LEU A 61 5.51 4.76 -1.82
C LEU A 61 6.54 3.91 -1.08
N THR A 62 6.21 3.46 0.12
CA THR A 62 7.15 2.67 0.92
C THR A 62 6.48 1.48 1.59
N GLY A 63 7.24 0.41 1.76
CA GLY A 63 6.80 -0.81 2.41
C GLY A 63 7.94 -1.81 2.54
N ALA A 64 7.69 -2.94 3.17
CA ALA A 64 8.63 -4.05 3.28
C ALA A 64 8.04 -5.32 2.68
N GLY A 65 8.86 -6.14 2.01
CA GLY A 65 8.43 -7.37 1.37
C GLY A 65 7.31 -7.15 0.36
N THR A 66 6.21 -7.87 0.49
CA THR A 66 5.06 -7.76 -0.44
C THR A 66 4.45 -6.36 -0.47
N SER A 67 4.49 -5.62 0.63
CA SER A 67 4.02 -4.23 0.68
C SER A 67 4.88 -3.28 -0.16
N GLU A 68 6.19 -3.52 -0.24
CA GLU A 68 7.09 -2.81 -1.14
C GLU A 68 6.73 -3.07 -2.61
N PHE A 69 6.40 -4.32 -2.96
CA PHE A 69 6.04 -4.66 -4.34
C PHE A 69 4.79 -3.93 -4.85
N VAL A 70 3.88 -3.54 -3.96
CA VAL A 70 2.75 -2.68 -4.33
C VAL A 70 3.26 -1.32 -4.82
N GLY A 71 4.15 -0.68 -4.09
CA GLY A 71 4.79 0.56 -4.49
C GLY A 71 5.54 0.43 -5.82
N ASN A 72 6.37 -0.62 -5.95
CA ASN A 72 7.14 -0.91 -7.15
C ASN A 72 6.26 -1.16 -8.39
N SER A 73 5.06 -1.69 -8.19
CA SER A 73 4.09 -1.91 -9.28
C SER A 73 3.39 -0.62 -9.72
N LEU A 74 3.21 0.33 -8.83
CA LEU A 74 2.38 1.51 -9.06
C LEU A 74 3.18 2.74 -9.49
N PHE A 75 4.42 2.94 -9.01
CA PHE A 75 5.13 4.20 -9.22
C PHE A 75 5.35 4.52 -10.70
N GLN A 76 5.62 3.52 -11.53
CA GLN A 76 5.77 3.69 -12.98
C GLN A 76 4.49 4.19 -13.66
N ALA A 77 3.33 3.68 -13.22
CA ALA A 77 2.04 4.07 -13.77
C ALA A 77 1.60 5.46 -13.28
N LEU A 78 2.04 5.87 -12.10
CA LEU A 78 1.69 7.17 -11.51
C LEU A 78 2.60 8.30 -12.01
N ASN A 79 3.85 8.02 -12.33
CA ASN A 79 4.84 9.03 -12.72
C ASN A 79 4.37 9.96 -13.85
N PRO A 80 3.77 9.48 -14.96
CA PRO A 80 3.29 10.37 -16.02
C PRO A 80 2.21 11.37 -15.58
N LYS A 81 1.50 11.06 -14.48
CA LYS A 81 0.43 11.92 -13.94
C LYS A 81 0.96 12.98 -12.96
N TYR A 82 2.11 12.74 -12.37
CA TYR A 82 2.68 13.56 -11.28
C TYR A 82 4.08 14.08 -11.64
N ASP A 83 4.32 14.30 -12.90
CA ASP A 83 5.56 14.90 -13.42
C ASP A 83 6.84 14.19 -12.94
N PHE A 84 6.79 12.86 -12.88
CA PHE A 84 7.86 11.98 -12.42
C PHE A 84 8.29 12.19 -10.95
N LYS A 85 7.41 12.73 -10.11
CA LYS A 85 7.64 12.95 -8.68
C LYS A 85 7.26 11.77 -7.79
N VAL A 86 6.94 10.60 -8.36
CA VAL A 86 6.59 9.40 -7.60
C VAL A 86 7.81 8.49 -7.48
N LYS A 87 8.15 8.10 -6.27
CA LYS A 87 9.28 7.23 -5.94
C LYS A 87 8.78 6.02 -5.16
N SER A 88 9.49 4.89 -5.26
CA SER A 88 9.22 3.70 -4.47
C SER A 88 10.49 3.25 -3.77
N TYR A 89 10.44 3.07 -2.47
CA TYR A 89 11.57 2.65 -1.64
C TYR A 89 11.15 1.55 -0.67
N ALA A 90 12.05 0.57 -0.46
CA ALA A 90 11.88 -0.35 0.65
C ALA A 90 11.99 0.41 1.98
N SER A 91 11.10 0.11 2.93
CA SER A 91 11.18 0.74 4.26
C SER A 91 12.46 0.34 5.01
N THR A 92 13.02 -0.83 4.70
CA THR A 92 14.32 -1.30 5.20
C THR A 92 15.49 -0.43 4.75
N ASP A 93 15.38 0.23 3.61
CA ASP A 93 16.40 1.14 3.11
C ASP A 93 16.13 2.57 3.59
N LEU A 94 14.86 2.98 3.61
CA LEU A 94 14.44 4.32 3.96
C LEU A 94 14.65 4.62 5.45
N VAL A 95 14.27 3.71 6.35
CA VAL A 95 14.29 3.96 7.80
C VAL A 95 15.69 4.16 8.39
N PRO A 96 16.74 3.41 7.96
CA PRO A 96 18.09 3.60 8.50
C PRO A 96 18.75 4.93 8.10
N SER A 97 18.38 5.50 6.96
CA SER A 97 19.04 6.69 6.40
C SER A 97 18.06 7.52 5.56
N PRO A 98 17.00 8.07 6.15
CA PRO A 98 15.95 8.78 5.39
C PRO A 98 16.51 10.00 4.64
N GLU A 99 17.55 10.63 5.14
CA GLU A 99 18.22 11.78 4.52
C GLU A 99 18.83 11.47 3.15
N ASN A 100 19.15 10.21 2.87
CA ASN A 100 19.68 9.79 1.56
C ASN A 100 18.59 9.67 0.49
N PHE A 101 17.33 9.55 0.89
CA PHE A 101 16.19 9.28 0.01
C PHE A 101 15.18 10.42 -0.04
N LEU A 102 15.07 11.16 1.04
CA LEU A 102 14.13 12.26 1.18
C LEU A 102 14.88 13.58 1.23
N SER A 103 14.42 14.56 0.47
CA SER A 103 14.91 15.92 0.62
C SER A 103 14.33 16.52 1.89
N LEU A 104 15.08 16.47 3.00
CA LEU A 104 14.64 16.99 4.29
C LEU A 104 14.81 18.52 4.44
N ILE A 105 15.12 19.22 3.35
CA ILE A 105 15.36 20.66 3.35
C ILE A 105 14.10 21.47 3.68
N HIS A 106 12.91 20.84 3.62
CA HIS A 106 11.61 21.48 3.80
C HIS A 106 10.71 20.82 4.88
N ILE A 107 11.30 20.17 5.87
CA ILE A 107 10.55 19.72 7.05
C ILE A 107 10.57 20.80 8.12
#